data_2b7010071e88c9137f2c0bd62d8089aa
#
_entry.id   2b7010071e88c9137f2c0bd62d8089aa
#
_cell.length_a   1.000
_cell.length_b   1.000
_cell.length_c   1.000
_cell.angle_alpha   90.00
_cell.angle_beta   90.00
_cell.angle_gamma   90.00
#
_symmetry.space_group_name_H-M   'P 1'
#
loop_
_entity.id
_entity.type
_entity.pdbx_description
1 polymer ?
#
loop_
_entity_poly.entity_id
_entity_poly.type
_entity_poly.pdbx_seq_one_letter_code
_entity_poly.pdbx_strand_id
1 'polypeptide(L)'
;MQGFNLEGKVAVVTGALGLLGREHCGALAAAGARVVVTDLDGSACSALADSLVTACRVPALAVACDITDPEAVESLAERAEERFGHVDILVNNAAIDDKFQANALDESRFEHYSLERFRRMLDVNVVGTFLCSQRIGRRMAARGSGSIINIASTYGVVAPQQALYRRADGTQSFFKSPGYPTSKGAVLQFTRYLAAYWGSAGVRVNALSPGGVAQDPDPHFREQYAARTPLGRMADASDYRGALLFLASGASAYMTGANLIVDGGWTAW
;
A
#
# COMPACT_ATOMS: atom_id res chain seq x y z
N MET A 1 18.30 0.76 19.65
CA MET A 1 17.33 0.30 18.60
C MET A 1 17.97 0.35 17.19
N GLN A 2 19.08 -0.36 16.98
CA GLN A 2 19.81 -0.34 15.69
C GLN A 2 19.03 -0.99 14.53
N GLY A 3 18.09 -1.89 14.80
CA GLY A 3 17.40 -2.67 13.76
C GLY A 3 16.40 -1.89 12.88
N PHE A 4 15.92 -0.73 13.32
CA PHE A 4 14.91 0.08 12.61
C PHE A 4 15.49 1.34 11.94
N ASN A 5 16.80 1.55 12.03
CA ASN A 5 17.45 2.68 11.40
C ASN A 5 17.49 2.50 9.86
N LEU A 6 17.05 3.53 9.13
CA LEU A 6 17.05 3.57 7.68
C LEU A 6 17.98 4.66 7.13
N GLU A 7 18.90 5.17 7.95
CA GLU A 7 19.86 6.18 7.53
C GLU A 7 20.65 5.72 6.30
N GLY A 8 20.72 6.57 5.30
CA GLY A 8 21.36 6.27 4.02
C GLY A 8 20.55 5.41 3.05
N LYS A 9 19.43 4.79 3.49
CA LYS A 9 18.56 4.00 2.64
C LYS A 9 17.72 4.87 1.72
N VAL A 10 17.35 4.35 0.56
CA VAL A 10 16.48 5.01 -0.42
C VAL A 10 15.18 4.22 -0.53
N ALA A 11 14.06 4.90 -0.28
CA ALA A 11 12.73 4.31 -0.33
C ALA A 11 11.87 4.97 -1.41
N VAL A 12 11.28 4.17 -2.31
CA VAL A 12 10.24 4.61 -3.25
C VAL A 12 8.88 4.25 -2.67
N VAL A 13 7.95 5.22 -2.62
CA VAL A 13 6.58 5.01 -2.17
C VAL A 13 5.61 5.40 -3.28
N THR A 14 4.86 4.43 -3.81
CA THR A 14 3.82 4.69 -4.81
C THR A 14 2.50 5.07 -4.15
N GLY A 15 1.68 5.90 -4.80
CA GLY A 15 0.45 6.40 -4.21
C GLY A 15 0.72 7.24 -2.95
N ALA A 16 1.81 7.99 -2.96
CA ALA A 16 2.33 8.72 -1.81
C ALA A 16 1.40 9.82 -1.30
N LEU A 17 0.50 10.32 -2.13
CA LEU A 17 -0.47 11.37 -1.77
C LEU A 17 -1.71 10.83 -1.08
N GLY A 18 -1.92 9.51 -1.11
CA GLY A 18 -2.99 8.84 -0.39
C GLY A 18 -2.80 8.90 1.13
N LEU A 19 -3.85 8.50 1.87
CA LEU A 19 -3.86 8.50 3.33
C LEU A 19 -2.66 7.75 3.92
N LEU A 20 -2.51 6.47 3.59
CA LEU A 20 -1.40 5.66 4.08
C LEU A 20 -0.08 6.05 3.42
N GLY A 21 -0.11 6.50 2.16
CA GLY A 21 1.09 6.93 1.44
C GLY A 21 1.83 8.06 2.14
N ARG A 22 1.11 9.08 2.60
CA ARG A 22 1.69 10.20 3.39
C ARG A 22 2.32 9.71 4.70
N GLU A 23 1.63 8.82 5.41
CA GLU A 23 2.12 8.22 6.65
C GLU A 23 3.37 7.36 6.40
N HIS A 24 3.37 6.59 5.32
CA HIS A 24 4.52 5.77 4.91
C HIS A 24 5.73 6.64 4.57
N CYS A 25 5.55 7.70 3.79
CA CYS A 25 6.63 8.65 3.47
C CYS A 25 7.18 9.29 4.75
N GLY A 26 6.30 9.78 5.64
CA GLY A 26 6.69 10.40 6.90
C GLY A 26 7.44 9.46 7.82
N ALA A 27 6.97 8.21 7.97
CA ALA A 27 7.62 7.21 8.82
C ALA A 27 9.02 6.83 8.31
N LEU A 28 9.16 6.61 6.99
CA LEU A 28 10.45 6.28 6.37
C LEU A 28 11.44 7.44 6.50
N ALA A 29 11.01 8.67 6.24
CA ALA A 29 11.81 9.87 6.38
C ALA A 29 12.25 10.09 7.84
N ALA A 30 11.35 9.93 8.80
CA ALA A 30 11.67 10.05 10.23
C ALA A 30 12.66 8.98 10.73
N ALA A 31 12.69 7.81 10.07
CA ALA A 31 13.69 6.76 10.32
C ALA A 31 15.03 6.99 9.58
N GLY A 32 15.18 8.10 8.85
CA GLY A 32 16.42 8.50 8.18
C GLY A 32 16.51 8.12 6.70
N ALA A 33 15.47 7.52 6.10
CA ALA A 33 15.49 7.18 4.68
C ALA A 33 15.35 8.43 3.79
N ARG A 34 16.04 8.41 2.64
CA ARG A 34 15.76 9.30 1.51
C ARG A 34 14.51 8.80 0.82
N VAL A 35 13.54 9.67 0.57
CA VAL A 35 12.22 9.23 0.08
C VAL A 35 11.96 9.73 -1.34
N VAL A 36 11.62 8.81 -2.24
CA VAL A 36 11.05 9.11 -3.55
C VAL A 36 9.53 9.07 -3.42
N VAL A 37 8.94 10.26 -3.47
CA VAL A 37 7.49 10.48 -3.38
C VAL A 37 6.89 10.39 -4.77
N THR A 38 6.05 9.38 -5.05
CA THR A 38 5.47 9.22 -6.38
C THR A 38 3.97 9.00 -6.35
N ASP A 39 3.29 9.74 -7.20
CA ASP A 39 1.84 9.72 -7.45
C ASP A 39 1.56 10.35 -8.83
N LEU A 40 0.29 10.47 -9.21
CA LEU A 40 -0.12 11.06 -10.48
C LEU A 40 0.11 12.59 -10.51
N ASP A 41 -0.11 13.30 -9.41
CA ASP A 41 0.06 14.76 -9.31
C ASP A 41 1.49 15.14 -8.89
N GLY A 42 2.28 15.55 -9.86
CA GLY A 42 3.68 15.94 -9.64
C GLY A 42 3.85 17.18 -8.75
N SER A 43 2.92 18.13 -8.79
CA SER A 43 2.98 19.34 -7.96
C SER A 43 2.71 19.02 -6.48
N ALA A 44 1.72 18.19 -6.21
CA ALA A 44 1.42 17.71 -4.87
C ALA A 44 2.52 16.77 -4.33
N CYS A 45 3.16 15.96 -5.21
CA CYS A 45 4.34 15.19 -4.84
C CYS A 45 5.50 16.09 -4.41
N SER A 46 5.76 17.19 -5.13
CA SER A 46 6.80 18.15 -4.78
C SER A 46 6.53 18.80 -3.43
N ALA A 47 5.30 19.25 -3.18
CA ALA A 47 4.93 19.83 -1.90
C ALA A 47 5.12 18.84 -0.72
N LEU A 48 4.78 17.56 -0.93
CA LEU A 48 5.02 16.52 0.08
C LEU A 48 6.52 16.28 0.29
N ALA A 49 7.31 16.18 -0.78
CA ALA A 49 8.76 16.00 -0.69
C ALA A 49 9.42 17.16 0.08
N ASP A 50 9.06 18.40 -0.23
CA ASP A 50 9.58 19.60 0.47
C ASP A 50 9.22 19.58 1.97
N SER A 51 8.00 19.12 2.31
CA SER A 51 7.59 18.97 3.70
C SER A 51 8.44 17.94 4.46
N LEU A 52 8.79 16.81 3.81
CA LEU A 52 9.64 15.79 4.40
C LEU A 52 11.08 16.29 4.61
N VAL A 53 11.63 17.03 3.62
CA VAL A 53 12.95 17.67 3.77
C VAL A 53 12.97 18.61 4.96
N THR A 54 11.93 19.44 5.09
CA THR A 54 11.83 20.42 6.19
C THR A 54 11.67 19.75 7.55
N ALA A 55 10.78 18.77 7.65
CA ALA A 55 10.43 18.14 8.93
C ALA A 55 11.47 17.11 9.41
N CYS A 56 12.02 16.31 8.50
CA CYS A 56 12.89 15.18 8.85
C CYS A 56 14.38 15.43 8.50
N ARG A 57 14.69 16.50 7.76
CA ARG A 57 16.06 16.84 7.31
C ARG A 57 16.73 15.74 6.48
N VAL A 58 15.95 14.95 5.74
CA VAL A 58 16.42 13.93 4.81
C VAL A 58 16.12 14.37 3.38
N PRO A 59 16.97 14.04 2.40
CA PRO A 59 16.67 14.32 1.01
C PRO A 59 15.43 13.58 0.52
N ALA A 60 14.58 14.27 -0.24
CA ALA A 60 13.43 13.68 -0.91
C ALA A 60 13.43 14.04 -2.40
N LEU A 61 12.76 13.25 -3.22
CA LEU A 61 12.58 13.45 -4.66
C LEU A 61 11.11 13.24 -5.00
N ALA A 62 10.52 14.18 -5.73
CA ALA A 62 9.18 14.03 -6.29
C ALA A 62 9.24 13.52 -7.74
N VAL A 63 8.44 12.50 -8.05
CA VAL A 63 8.30 11.97 -9.41
C VAL A 63 6.83 11.70 -9.70
N ALA A 64 6.27 12.42 -10.68
CA ALA A 64 4.95 12.06 -11.20
C ALA A 64 5.05 10.74 -11.98
N CYS A 65 4.17 9.78 -11.66
CA CYS A 65 4.17 8.49 -12.33
C CYS A 65 2.78 7.84 -12.28
N ASP A 66 2.26 7.47 -13.44
CA ASP A 66 1.20 6.49 -13.55
C ASP A 66 1.83 5.09 -13.49
N ILE A 67 1.54 4.35 -12.44
CA ILE A 67 2.12 3.02 -12.25
C ILE A 67 1.58 1.97 -13.24
N THR A 68 0.53 2.29 -13.99
CA THR A 68 0.00 1.42 -15.05
C THR A 68 0.73 1.60 -16.39
N ASP A 69 1.58 2.63 -16.50
CA ASP A 69 2.40 2.91 -17.67
C ASP A 69 3.83 2.34 -17.47
N PRO A 70 4.23 1.34 -18.27
CA PRO A 70 5.57 0.73 -18.17
C PRO A 70 6.73 1.71 -18.39
N GLU A 71 6.55 2.73 -19.23
CA GLU A 71 7.59 3.72 -19.52
C GLU A 71 7.71 4.73 -18.37
N ALA A 72 6.59 5.16 -17.79
CA ALA A 72 6.59 6.01 -16.62
C ALA A 72 7.24 5.33 -15.41
N VAL A 73 7.01 4.04 -15.21
CA VAL A 73 7.63 3.26 -14.12
C VAL A 73 9.13 3.05 -14.38
N GLU A 74 9.56 2.84 -15.61
CA GLU A 74 10.97 2.78 -15.94
C GLU A 74 11.66 4.12 -15.64
N SER A 75 11.08 5.23 -16.09
CA SER A 75 11.58 6.60 -15.82
C SER A 75 11.63 6.90 -14.31
N LEU A 76 10.63 6.45 -13.52
CA LEU A 76 10.67 6.58 -12.06
C LEU A 76 11.91 5.89 -11.48
N ALA A 77 12.21 4.66 -11.91
CA ALA A 77 13.35 3.91 -11.42
C ALA A 77 14.68 4.59 -11.79
N GLU A 78 14.81 5.05 -13.04
CA GLU A 78 15.99 5.78 -13.53
C GLU A 78 16.23 7.07 -12.74
N ARG A 79 15.22 7.91 -12.58
CA ARG A 79 15.32 9.16 -11.82
C ARG A 79 15.67 8.95 -10.35
N ALA A 80 15.16 7.88 -9.75
CA ALA A 80 15.52 7.52 -8.39
C ALA A 80 17.00 7.12 -8.28
N GLU A 81 17.50 6.35 -9.25
CA GLU A 81 18.91 5.93 -9.31
C GLU A 81 19.84 7.09 -9.66
N GLU A 82 19.50 7.94 -10.62
CA GLU A 82 20.26 9.15 -10.95
C GLU A 82 20.42 10.07 -9.73
N ARG A 83 19.38 10.21 -8.93
CA ARG A 83 19.39 11.12 -7.78
C ARG A 83 20.09 10.54 -6.55
N PHE A 84 19.95 9.24 -6.30
CA PHE A 84 20.38 8.61 -5.05
C PHE A 84 21.29 7.40 -5.21
N GLY A 85 21.59 6.99 -6.43
CA GLY A 85 22.49 5.88 -6.76
C GLY A 85 21.80 4.53 -6.83
N HIS A 86 20.84 4.25 -5.98
CA HIS A 86 20.08 2.99 -5.97
C HIS A 86 18.80 3.11 -5.14
N VAL A 87 17.92 2.12 -5.22
CA VAL A 87 16.73 1.98 -4.39
C VAL A 87 16.88 0.77 -3.47
N ASP A 88 16.69 0.95 -2.15
CA ASP A 88 16.76 -0.12 -1.15
C ASP A 88 15.38 -0.66 -0.78
N ILE A 89 14.37 0.20 -0.80
CA ILE A 89 13.02 -0.10 -0.31
C ILE A 89 12.02 0.34 -1.38
N LEU A 90 11.11 -0.57 -1.74
CA LEU A 90 9.95 -0.27 -2.57
C LEU A 90 8.67 -0.52 -1.76
N VAL A 91 7.85 0.51 -1.62
CA VAL A 91 6.51 0.39 -1.03
C VAL A 91 5.47 0.52 -2.14
N ASN A 92 4.93 -0.60 -2.59
CA ASN A 92 3.81 -0.66 -3.52
C ASN A 92 2.52 -0.35 -2.76
N ASN A 93 2.22 0.95 -2.60
CA ASN A 93 1.07 1.43 -1.85
C ASN A 93 -0.06 1.96 -2.75
N ALA A 94 0.26 2.40 -3.96
CA ALA A 94 -0.75 2.89 -4.89
C ALA A 94 -1.85 1.86 -5.14
N ALA A 95 -3.09 2.27 -4.94
CA ALA A 95 -4.26 1.44 -5.17
C ALA A 95 -5.51 2.31 -5.32
N ILE A 96 -6.49 1.78 -6.02
CA ILE A 96 -7.84 2.33 -6.08
C ILE A 96 -8.83 1.37 -5.43
N ASP A 97 -9.95 1.93 -4.98
CA ASP A 97 -11.10 1.20 -4.48
C ASP A 97 -12.37 1.89 -5.00
N ASP A 98 -13.45 1.14 -5.20
CA ASP A 98 -14.71 1.73 -5.62
C ASP A 98 -15.32 2.57 -4.49
N LYS A 99 -15.69 3.79 -4.85
CA LYS A 99 -16.45 4.70 -4.00
C LYS A 99 -17.89 4.74 -4.51
N PHE A 100 -18.75 3.89 -3.94
CA PHE A 100 -20.17 3.94 -4.23
C PHE A 100 -20.84 5.06 -3.43
N GLN A 101 -21.76 5.77 -4.10
CA GLN A 101 -22.63 6.71 -3.40
C GLN A 101 -23.76 5.96 -2.69
N ALA A 102 -24.43 6.61 -1.74
CA ALA A 102 -25.47 6.01 -0.91
C ALA A 102 -26.71 5.48 -1.67
N ASN A 103 -26.87 5.87 -2.96
CA ASN A 103 -27.95 5.42 -3.84
C ASN A 103 -27.49 4.44 -4.94
N ALA A 104 -26.26 3.95 -4.87
CA ALA A 104 -25.64 3.08 -5.87
C ALA A 104 -25.89 1.58 -5.62
N LEU A 105 -27.03 1.23 -4.99
CA LEU A 105 -27.30 -0.16 -4.60
C LEU A 105 -27.29 -1.10 -5.81
N ASP A 106 -27.96 -0.72 -6.90
CA ASP A 106 -28.11 -1.60 -8.08
C ASP A 106 -26.79 -1.81 -8.81
N GLU A 107 -26.05 -0.73 -9.08
CA GLU A 107 -24.75 -0.81 -9.77
C GLU A 107 -23.66 -1.50 -8.94
N SER A 108 -23.84 -1.59 -7.62
CA SER A 108 -22.91 -2.26 -6.70
C SER A 108 -23.19 -3.76 -6.55
N ARG A 109 -24.34 -4.26 -7.04
CA ARG A 109 -24.63 -5.70 -7.05
C ARG A 109 -23.64 -6.43 -7.94
N PHE A 110 -23.26 -7.63 -7.54
CA PHE A 110 -22.32 -8.43 -8.33
C PHE A 110 -22.80 -8.67 -9.77
N GLU A 111 -24.10 -8.94 -9.92
CA GLU A 111 -24.74 -9.21 -11.21
C GLU A 111 -24.68 -8.02 -12.18
N HIS A 112 -24.57 -6.81 -11.65
CA HIS A 112 -24.55 -5.56 -12.43
C HIS A 112 -23.20 -4.85 -12.38
N TYR A 113 -22.22 -5.40 -11.64
CA TYR A 113 -20.94 -4.77 -11.47
C TYR A 113 -20.16 -4.68 -12.80
N SER A 114 -19.69 -3.49 -13.13
CA SER A 114 -19.04 -3.21 -14.40
C SER A 114 -17.73 -3.99 -14.60
N LEU A 115 -17.60 -4.70 -15.72
CA LEU A 115 -16.35 -5.34 -16.12
C LEU A 115 -15.21 -4.33 -16.31
N GLU A 116 -15.51 -3.11 -16.77
CA GLU A 116 -14.52 -2.05 -16.93
C GLU A 116 -13.97 -1.60 -15.56
N ARG A 117 -14.83 -1.39 -14.55
CA ARG A 117 -14.40 -1.10 -13.17
C ARG A 117 -13.54 -2.23 -12.62
N PHE A 118 -13.93 -3.48 -12.86
CA PHE A 118 -13.15 -4.64 -12.43
C PHE A 118 -11.75 -4.67 -13.05
N ARG A 119 -11.66 -4.47 -14.38
CA ARG A 119 -10.39 -4.42 -15.11
C ARG A 119 -9.50 -3.27 -14.60
N ARG A 120 -10.05 -2.06 -14.49
CA ARG A 120 -9.31 -0.90 -13.97
C ARG A 120 -8.76 -1.15 -12.57
N MET A 121 -9.53 -1.82 -11.70
CA MET A 121 -9.09 -2.19 -10.36
C MET A 121 -7.87 -3.12 -10.43
N LEU A 122 -7.90 -4.12 -11.31
CA LEU A 122 -6.76 -5.03 -11.51
C LEU A 122 -5.57 -4.31 -12.15
N ASP A 123 -5.80 -3.42 -13.13
CA ASP A 123 -4.73 -2.69 -13.79
C ASP A 123 -3.95 -1.83 -12.79
N VAL A 124 -4.63 -1.07 -11.94
CA VAL A 124 -3.93 -0.24 -10.95
C VAL A 124 -3.33 -1.10 -9.83
N ASN A 125 -4.14 -1.94 -9.18
CA ASN A 125 -3.75 -2.58 -7.93
C ASN A 125 -2.81 -3.78 -8.15
N VAL A 126 -2.91 -4.46 -9.30
CA VAL A 126 -2.13 -5.67 -9.59
C VAL A 126 -1.06 -5.39 -10.66
N VAL A 127 -1.45 -4.88 -11.84
CA VAL A 127 -0.49 -4.62 -12.93
C VAL A 127 0.47 -3.51 -12.53
N GLY A 128 0.00 -2.42 -11.89
CA GLY A 128 0.87 -1.37 -11.38
C GLY A 128 1.88 -1.90 -10.33
N THR A 129 1.43 -2.73 -9.38
CA THR A 129 2.32 -3.40 -8.41
C THR A 129 3.34 -4.31 -9.12
N PHE A 130 2.91 -5.04 -10.14
CA PHE A 130 3.78 -5.87 -10.96
C PHE A 130 4.86 -5.04 -11.67
N LEU A 131 4.49 -3.96 -12.36
CA LEU A 131 5.42 -3.09 -13.11
C LEU A 131 6.46 -2.45 -12.18
N CYS A 132 6.03 -1.86 -11.06
CA CYS A 132 6.94 -1.28 -10.07
C CYS A 132 7.91 -2.34 -9.52
N SER A 133 7.41 -3.51 -9.16
CA SER A 133 8.25 -4.61 -8.67
C SER A 133 9.21 -5.09 -9.75
N GLN A 134 8.77 -5.22 -11.01
CA GLN A 134 9.60 -5.68 -12.11
C GLN A 134 10.74 -4.68 -12.40
N ARG A 135 10.44 -3.38 -12.50
CA ARG A 135 11.43 -2.36 -12.90
C ARG A 135 12.41 -2.05 -11.78
N ILE A 136 11.94 -1.89 -10.55
CA ILE A 136 12.78 -1.55 -9.40
C ILE A 136 13.38 -2.82 -8.78
N GLY A 137 12.60 -3.89 -8.63
CA GLY A 137 13.05 -5.14 -8.02
C GLY A 137 14.14 -5.84 -8.80
N ARG A 138 14.13 -5.81 -10.16
CA ARG A 138 15.24 -6.34 -10.96
C ARG A 138 16.59 -5.66 -10.65
N ARG A 139 16.56 -4.34 -10.39
CA ARG A 139 17.75 -3.56 -10.01
C ARG A 139 18.23 -3.93 -8.61
N MET A 140 17.30 -4.12 -7.67
CA MET A 140 17.60 -4.64 -6.33
C MET A 140 18.24 -6.04 -6.41
N ALA A 141 17.66 -6.94 -7.20
CA ALA A 141 18.18 -8.30 -7.38
C ALA A 141 19.56 -8.32 -8.02
N ALA A 142 19.82 -7.49 -9.02
CA ALA A 142 21.13 -7.33 -9.64
C ALA A 142 22.20 -6.84 -8.65
N ARG A 143 21.81 -6.00 -7.67
CA ARG A 143 22.68 -5.50 -6.61
C ARG A 143 22.84 -6.50 -5.44
N GLY A 144 21.96 -7.49 -5.34
CA GLY A 144 21.99 -8.46 -4.25
C GLY A 144 21.34 -7.99 -2.93
N SER A 145 20.52 -6.94 -2.95
CA SER A 145 19.90 -6.38 -1.74
C SER A 145 18.65 -5.56 -2.04
N GLY A 146 17.57 -5.77 -1.27
CA GLY A 146 16.36 -4.97 -1.37
C GLY A 146 15.25 -5.42 -0.42
N SER A 147 14.28 -4.53 -0.16
CA SER A 147 13.04 -4.85 0.54
C SER A 147 11.85 -4.31 -0.24
N ILE A 148 10.98 -5.19 -0.71
CA ILE A 148 9.71 -4.83 -1.37
C ILE A 148 8.57 -5.07 -0.38
N ILE A 149 7.74 -4.06 -0.19
CA ILE A 149 6.58 -4.10 0.71
C ILE A 149 5.34 -3.83 -0.12
N ASN A 150 4.51 -4.84 -0.28
CA ASN A 150 3.25 -4.74 -1.00
C ASN A 150 2.12 -4.42 -0.01
N ILE A 151 1.45 -3.28 -0.18
CA ILE A 151 0.30 -2.94 0.67
C ILE A 151 -0.93 -3.68 0.15
N ALA A 152 -1.26 -4.77 0.86
CA ALA A 152 -2.45 -5.57 0.62
C ALA A 152 -3.65 -4.99 1.39
N SER A 153 -4.46 -5.83 2.03
CA SER A 153 -5.61 -5.46 2.85
C SER A 153 -6.10 -6.67 3.62
N THR A 154 -6.81 -6.48 4.73
CA THR A 154 -7.66 -7.53 5.33
C THR A 154 -8.60 -8.15 4.30
N TYR A 155 -9.11 -7.38 3.35
CA TYR A 155 -9.95 -7.90 2.27
C TYR A 155 -9.20 -8.71 1.20
N GLY A 156 -7.89 -8.80 1.26
CA GLY A 156 -7.12 -9.80 0.54
C GLY A 156 -7.04 -11.15 1.28
N VAL A 157 -7.37 -11.17 2.58
CA VAL A 157 -7.32 -12.34 3.47
C VAL A 157 -8.71 -12.93 3.67
N VAL A 158 -9.70 -12.06 3.93
CA VAL A 158 -11.10 -12.41 4.17
C VAL A 158 -12.03 -11.62 3.24
N ALA A 159 -13.22 -12.15 3.00
CA ALA A 159 -14.23 -11.45 2.22
C ALA A 159 -14.82 -10.26 2.98
N PRO A 160 -15.23 -9.18 2.29
CA PRO A 160 -15.99 -8.09 2.88
C PRO A 160 -17.30 -8.57 3.49
N GLN A 161 -17.58 -8.18 4.74
CA GLN A 161 -18.89 -8.38 5.32
C GLN A 161 -19.88 -7.36 4.77
N GLN A 162 -20.76 -7.76 3.88
CA GLN A 162 -21.70 -6.85 3.22
C GLN A 162 -22.67 -6.17 4.19
N ALA A 163 -22.95 -6.78 5.34
CA ALA A 163 -23.78 -6.19 6.39
C ALA A 163 -23.22 -4.90 7.00
N LEU A 164 -21.91 -4.64 6.91
CA LEU A 164 -21.29 -3.39 7.36
C LEU A 164 -21.78 -2.17 6.58
N TYR A 165 -22.23 -2.38 5.35
CA TYR A 165 -22.66 -1.31 4.43
C TYR A 165 -24.17 -1.10 4.47
N ARG A 166 -24.83 -1.53 5.57
CA ARG A 166 -26.24 -1.22 5.86
C ARG A 166 -26.34 0.12 6.58
N ARG A 167 -27.43 0.83 6.30
CA ARG A 167 -27.82 2.02 7.05
C ARG A 167 -28.34 1.64 8.43
N ALA A 168 -28.53 2.63 9.31
CA ALA A 168 -29.06 2.44 10.65
C ALA A 168 -30.49 1.85 10.66
N ASP A 169 -31.27 2.07 9.60
CA ASP A 169 -32.61 1.49 9.40
C ASP A 169 -32.58 0.01 8.91
N GLY A 170 -31.37 -0.56 8.75
CA GLY A 170 -31.16 -1.93 8.28
C GLY A 170 -31.19 -2.11 6.75
N THR A 171 -31.49 -1.07 5.98
CA THR A 171 -31.47 -1.14 4.51
C THR A 171 -30.04 -1.19 3.98
N GLN A 172 -29.81 -1.96 2.90
CA GLN A 172 -28.49 -2.01 2.24
C GLN A 172 -28.25 -0.71 1.48
N SER A 173 -27.13 -0.04 1.76
CA SER A 173 -26.73 1.19 1.07
C SER A 173 -26.08 0.89 -0.29
N PHE A 174 -25.09 0.01 -0.28
CA PHE A 174 -24.39 -0.53 -1.43
C PHE A 174 -23.73 -1.86 -1.04
N PHE A 175 -23.26 -2.62 -2.01
CA PHE A 175 -22.41 -3.79 -1.79
C PHE A 175 -20.94 -3.42 -2.04
N LYS A 176 -20.04 -3.86 -1.17
CA LYS A 176 -18.60 -3.74 -1.44
C LYS A 176 -18.25 -4.52 -2.69
N SER A 177 -17.55 -3.86 -3.61
CA SER A 177 -17.25 -4.41 -4.93
C SER A 177 -16.35 -5.65 -4.88
N PRO A 178 -16.43 -6.54 -5.89
CA PRO A 178 -15.58 -7.73 -5.97
C PRO A 178 -14.15 -7.40 -6.39
N GLY A 179 -13.92 -6.27 -7.08
CA GLY A 179 -12.62 -5.92 -7.66
C GLY A 179 -11.52 -5.71 -6.61
N TYR A 180 -11.83 -4.96 -5.55
CA TYR A 180 -10.83 -4.64 -4.52
C TYR A 180 -10.32 -5.89 -3.78
N PRO A 181 -11.16 -6.73 -3.15
CA PRO A 181 -10.70 -7.93 -2.46
C PRO A 181 -9.96 -8.90 -3.39
N THR A 182 -10.46 -9.07 -4.63
CA THR A 182 -9.78 -9.90 -5.64
C THR A 182 -8.38 -9.37 -5.95
N SER A 183 -8.23 -8.06 -6.17
CA SER A 183 -6.93 -7.44 -6.43
C SER A 183 -5.97 -7.59 -5.25
N LYS A 184 -6.45 -7.41 -4.01
CA LYS A 184 -5.62 -7.52 -2.81
C LYS A 184 -5.24 -8.98 -2.50
N GLY A 185 -6.10 -9.95 -2.82
CA GLY A 185 -5.75 -11.38 -2.80
C GLY A 185 -4.67 -11.74 -3.82
N ALA A 186 -4.75 -11.19 -5.03
CA ALA A 186 -3.71 -11.35 -6.06
C ALA A 186 -2.36 -10.78 -5.60
N VAL A 187 -2.33 -9.60 -4.95
CA VAL A 187 -1.12 -8.99 -4.38
C VAL A 187 -0.47 -9.91 -3.33
N LEU A 188 -1.25 -10.59 -2.48
CA LEU A 188 -0.71 -11.54 -1.51
C LEU A 188 -0.02 -12.73 -2.18
N GLN A 189 -0.63 -13.29 -3.22
CA GLN A 189 -0.01 -14.41 -3.95
C GLN A 189 1.21 -13.95 -4.76
N PHE A 190 1.16 -12.77 -5.36
CA PHE A 190 2.28 -12.17 -6.06
C PHE A 190 3.47 -11.91 -5.13
N THR A 191 3.22 -11.50 -3.88
CA THR A 191 4.25 -11.36 -2.84
C THR A 191 5.01 -12.67 -2.61
N ARG A 192 4.31 -13.80 -2.49
CA ARG A 192 4.93 -15.13 -2.30
C ARG A 192 5.75 -15.56 -3.53
N TYR A 193 5.21 -15.31 -4.72
CA TYR A 193 5.92 -15.58 -5.97
C TYR A 193 7.27 -14.86 -6.03
N LEU A 194 7.26 -13.55 -5.80
CA LEU A 194 8.49 -12.74 -5.84
C LEU A 194 9.48 -13.10 -4.74
N ALA A 195 8.99 -13.41 -3.54
CA ALA A 195 9.83 -13.86 -2.42
C ALA A 195 10.58 -15.14 -2.77
N ALA A 196 9.90 -16.11 -3.39
CA ALA A 196 10.52 -17.35 -3.86
C ALA A 196 11.50 -17.10 -5.00
N TYR A 197 11.16 -16.18 -5.92
CA TYR A 197 11.95 -15.92 -7.12
C TYR A 197 13.23 -15.13 -6.82
N TRP A 198 13.17 -14.12 -5.94
CA TRP A 198 14.29 -13.24 -5.64
C TRP A 198 14.97 -13.47 -4.29
N GLY A 199 14.49 -14.41 -3.48
CA GLY A 199 15.07 -14.65 -2.16
C GLY A 199 16.57 -14.96 -2.20
N SER A 200 17.00 -15.83 -3.12
CA SER A 200 18.42 -16.15 -3.33
C SER A 200 19.25 -15.00 -3.90
N ALA A 201 18.59 -14.00 -4.51
CA ALA A 201 19.21 -12.77 -4.96
C ALA A 201 19.24 -11.68 -3.88
N GLY A 202 18.97 -12.00 -2.60
CA GLY A 202 19.06 -11.06 -1.48
C GLY A 202 17.91 -10.03 -1.41
N VAL A 203 16.81 -10.22 -2.13
CA VAL A 203 15.63 -9.35 -2.08
C VAL A 203 14.52 -9.99 -1.27
N ARG A 204 14.09 -9.32 -0.21
CA ARG A 204 12.93 -9.71 0.59
C ARG A 204 11.67 -9.08 0.01
N VAL A 205 10.60 -9.84 -0.05
CA VAL A 205 9.30 -9.36 -0.51
C VAL A 205 8.23 -9.79 0.48
N ASN A 206 7.56 -8.84 1.11
CA ASN A 206 6.51 -9.11 2.10
C ASN A 206 5.28 -8.25 1.82
N ALA A 207 4.14 -8.69 2.31
CA ALA A 207 2.91 -7.90 2.30
C ALA A 207 2.64 -7.30 3.69
N LEU A 208 2.09 -6.09 3.71
CA LEU A 208 1.43 -5.48 4.85
C LEU A 208 -0.07 -5.44 4.54
N SER A 209 -0.89 -6.03 5.40
CA SER A 209 -2.36 -6.04 5.28
C SER A 209 -3.00 -5.16 6.34
N PRO A 210 -3.27 -3.88 6.03
CA PRO A 210 -3.97 -2.98 6.94
C PRO A 210 -5.43 -3.38 7.14
N GLY A 211 -5.96 -3.15 8.35
CA GLY A 211 -7.39 -3.06 8.63
C GLY A 211 -8.00 -1.75 8.15
N GLY A 212 -9.28 -1.55 8.45
CA GLY A 212 -9.99 -0.32 8.08
C GLY A 212 -9.49 0.89 8.86
N VAL A 213 -9.21 1.97 8.13
CA VAL A 213 -8.78 3.26 8.69
C VAL A 213 -9.98 4.16 8.90
N ALA A 214 -10.01 4.88 10.03
CA ALA A 214 -11.11 5.76 10.44
C ALA A 214 -11.15 7.05 9.61
N GLN A 215 -11.57 6.94 8.33
CA GLN A 215 -11.81 8.07 7.45
C GLN A 215 -13.29 8.23 7.04
N ASP A 216 -14.10 7.20 7.27
CA ASP A 216 -15.50 7.26 6.90
C ASP A 216 -16.23 8.25 7.81
N PRO A 217 -16.94 9.24 7.24
CA PRO A 217 -17.72 10.19 8.00
C PRO A 217 -18.96 9.57 8.64
N ASP A 218 -19.43 8.38 8.19
CA ASP A 218 -20.62 7.72 8.74
C ASP A 218 -20.32 7.12 10.13
N PRO A 219 -20.91 7.68 11.21
CA PRO A 219 -20.72 7.15 12.56
C PRO A 219 -21.24 5.71 12.70
N HIS A 220 -22.33 5.35 12.01
CA HIS A 220 -22.91 4.01 12.08
C HIS A 220 -21.94 2.96 11.50
N PHE A 221 -21.32 3.25 10.33
CA PHE A 221 -20.30 2.38 9.76
C PHE A 221 -19.12 2.19 10.73
N ARG A 222 -18.61 3.28 11.31
CA ARG A 222 -17.48 3.22 12.25
C ARG A 222 -17.80 2.39 13.49
N GLU A 223 -19.00 2.56 14.05
CA GLU A 223 -19.47 1.78 15.20
C GLU A 223 -19.59 0.29 14.87
N GLN A 224 -20.20 -0.04 13.72
CA GLN A 224 -20.35 -1.43 13.26
C GLN A 224 -19.00 -2.08 12.97
N TYR A 225 -18.03 -1.31 12.41
CA TYR A 225 -16.68 -1.80 12.20
C TYR A 225 -15.95 -2.05 13.52
N ALA A 226 -15.99 -1.08 14.43
CA ALA A 226 -15.35 -1.16 15.75
C ALA A 226 -15.89 -2.34 16.57
N ALA A 227 -17.21 -2.57 16.55
CA ALA A 227 -17.84 -3.69 17.26
C ALA A 227 -17.37 -5.08 16.77
N ARG A 228 -16.85 -5.18 15.55
CA ARG A 228 -16.29 -6.42 14.96
C ARG A 228 -14.77 -6.50 15.05
N THR A 229 -14.13 -5.47 15.57
CA THR A 229 -12.68 -5.42 15.75
C THR A 229 -12.36 -5.71 17.22
N PRO A 230 -11.58 -6.74 17.58
CA PRO A 230 -11.20 -7.04 18.97
C PRO A 230 -10.64 -5.85 19.75
N LEU A 231 -9.87 -4.97 19.12
CA LEU A 231 -9.38 -3.75 19.75
C LEU A 231 -10.44 -2.64 19.89
N GLY A 232 -11.70 -2.87 19.48
CA GLY A 232 -12.84 -1.98 19.68
C GLY A 232 -12.77 -0.66 18.91
N ARG A 233 -11.92 -0.53 17.91
CA ARG A 233 -11.77 0.68 17.08
C ARG A 233 -11.32 0.38 15.65
N MET A 234 -11.57 1.29 14.76
CA MET A 234 -10.85 1.37 13.51
C MET A 234 -9.42 1.88 13.75
N ALA A 235 -8.54 1.62 12.81
CA ALA A 235 -7.16 2.10 12.91
C ALA A 235 -7.05 3.60 12.59
N ASP A 236 -6.08 4.25 13.22
CA ASP A 236 -5.51 5.50 12.73
C ASP A 236 -4.46 5.18 11.65
N ALA A 237 -4.26 6.08 10.70
CA ALA A 237 -3.28 5.86 9.63
C ALA A 237 -1.85 5.67 10.16
N SER A 238 -1.54 6.24 11.33
CA SER A 238 -0.26 6.10 12.04
C SER A 238 -0.02 4.72 12.67
N ASP A 239 -1.05 3.91 12.88
CA ASP A 239 -0.92 2.56 13.47
C ASP A 239 -0.05 1.62 12.62
N TYR A 240 0.10 1.92 11.34
CA TYR A 240 0.87 1.10 10.39
C TYR A 240 2.34 1.46 10.27
N ARG A 241 2.79 2.59 10.86
CA ARG A 241 4.18 3.07 10.77
C ARG A 241 5.19 2.03 11.28
N GLY A 242 4.92 1.45 12.45
CA GLY A 242 5.82 0.46 13.06
C GLY A 242 5.98 -0.80 12.22
N ALA A 243 4.88 -1.32 11.68
CA ALA A 243 4.88 -2.49 10.81
C ALA A 243 5.63 -2.23 9.48
N LEU A 244 5.43 -1.05 8.88
CA LEU A 244 6.16 -0.64 7.69
C LEU A 244 7.67 -0.57 7.96
N LEU A 245 8.08 0.11 9.02
CA LEU A 245 9.50 0.24 9.40
C LEU A 245 10.13 -1.11 9.70
N PHE A 246 9.40 -2.03 10.35
CA PHE A 246 9.85 -3.39 10.56
C PHE A 246 10.16 -4.09 9.23
N LEU A 247 9.23 -4.07 8.28
CA LEU A 247 9.41 -4.70 6.97
C LEU A 247 10.50 -4.03 6.13
N ALA A 248 10.63 -2.71 6.23
CA ALA A 248 11.62 -1.91 5.48
C ALA A 248 13.06 -2.13 5.98
N SER A 249 13.23 -2.48 7.24
CA SER A 249 14.53 -2.47 7.94
C SER A 249 15.17 -3.85 8.07
N GLY A 250 16.37 -3.88 8.64
CA GLY A 250 17.10 -5.09 9.03
C GLY A 250 16.41 -5.89 10.15
N ALA A 251 15.43 -5.31 10.87
CA ALA A 251 14.68 -6.01 11.91
C ALA A 251 13.88 -7.21 11.33
N SER A 252 13.58 -7.21 10.05
CA SER A 252 12.91 -8.30 9.33
C SER A 252 13.84 -9.07 8.38
N ALA A 253 15.14 -9.10 8.64
CA ALA A 253 16.15 -9.68 7.72
C ALA A 253 15.88 -11.15 7.36
N TYR A 254 15.25 -11.93 8.23
CA TYR A 254 14.91 -13.35 8.00
C TYR A 254 13.42 -13.54 7.63
N MET A 255 12.78 -12.49 7.07
CA MET A 255 11.36 -12.53 6.71
C MET A 255 11.17 -12.20 5.22
N THR A 256 10.63 -13.15 4.46
CA THR A 256 10.22 -12.98 3.07
C THR A 256 9.03 -13.87 2.75
N GLY A 257 8.15 -13.45 1.84
CA GLY A 257 6.92 -14.17 1.47
C GLY A 257 5.80 -14.10 2.50
N ALA A 258 5.98 -13.35 3.57
CA ALA A 258 5.03 -13.25 4.66
C ALA A 258 3.96 -12.17 4.39
N ASN A 259 2.82 -12.32 5.05
CA ASN A 259 1.77 -11.32 5.16
C ASN A 259 1.68 -10.84 6.61
N LEU A 260 2.11 -9.62 6.88
CA LEU A 260 1.98 -8.99 8.19
C LEU A 260 0.60 -8.30 8.28
N ILE A 261 -0.31 -8.93 8.99
CA ILE A 261 -1.67 -8.42 9.19
C ILE A 261 -1.65 -7.47 10.39
N VAL A 262 -2.15 -6.25 10.19
CA VAL A 262 -2.31 -5.22 11.22
C VAL A 262 -3.72 -4.67 11.12
N ASP A 263 -4.67 -5.28 11.83
CA ASP A 263 -6.09 -5.09 11.62
C ASP A 263 -6.93 -4.98 12.91
N GLY A 264 -6.25 -4.84 14.05
CA GLY A 264 -6.90 -4.79 15.36
C GLY A 264 -7.55 -6.11 15.78
N GLY A 265 -7.23 -7.22 15.10
CA GLY A 265 -7.79 -8.55 15.32
C GLY A 265 -9.01 -8.87 14.46
N TRP A 266 -9.35 -8.04 13.48
CA TRP A 266 -10.49 -8.24 12.56
C TRP A 266 -10.52 -9.65 11.93
N THR A 267 -9.36 -10.21 11.58
CA THR A 267 -9.25 -11.54 10.95
C THR A 267 -9.00 -12.67 11.94
N ALA A 268 -9.07 -12.43 13.23
CA ALA A 268 -8.77 -13.44 14.26
C ALA A 268 -9.95 -14.40 14.56
N TRP A 269 -11.16 -14.09 14.10
CA TRP A 269 -12.40 -14.86 14.31
C TRP A 269 -13.29 -14.94 13.07
#